data_78097a424659db5792052eadb619a7e0
#
_entry.id   78097a424659db5792052eadb619a7e0
#
_cell.length_a   1.000
_cell.length_b   1.000
_cell.length_c   1.000
_cell.angle_alpha   90.00
_cell.angle_beta   90.00
_cell.angle_gamma   90.00
#
_symmetry.space_group_name_H-M   'P 1'
#
loop_
_entity.id
_entity.type
_entity.pdbx_description
1 polymer ?
#
loop_
_entity_poly.entity_id
_entity_poly.type
_entity_poly.pdbx_seq_one_letter_code
_entity_poly.pdbx_strand_id
1 'polypeptide(L)'
;MSRLSSHLLRAAAVVLALSLPLLSACIQQAPPDLVQSVEELDRQLVAAHVAEFAPTEYGRFVQRWVALKERLRLDDDVVGWPWEENPFETDLQALHDEGSQVLALALDRHNAERRGAASHVARLERRLRRFASRVDQIGSRVALGEQRVETELLVKQARSFMEQGQFIHSKQAARQAHERMATQAAKLNSELGRYADRTQVEQWRVMVQRTVDWSRQYQAPALVVVKARKRLTLYRNGRAVASYPVRLGFNGVQEKRYEDDGATPEGSYRVIKVKDRGQTEFYRAFLLDYPNVEDQRRFQSARRTGAIPAQARIGGNIEIHGEANRQLSQTLGCVMLTNRQMDALFREVEAGTPVTIVGAIDVDNRVAVVLAQLDQSDDDTDEEGAALLDDQTAADEADVEQS
;
A
#
# COMPACT_ATOMS: atom_id res chain seq x y z
N MET A 1 42.57 87.95 64.03
CA MET A 1 42.81 86.59 63.52
C MET A 1 41.64 85.67 63.85
N SER A 2 40.50 85.76 63.17
CA SER A 2 39.38 84.87 63.38
C SER A 2 38.29 85.03 62.33
N ARG A 3 38.61 84.84 61.05
CA ARG A 3 37.53 84.72 59.99
C ARG A 3 37.81 83.71 58.86
N LEU A 4 38.81 82.80 59.04
CA LEU A 4 39.14 81.81 57.98
C LEU A 4 38.70 80.38 58.28
N SER A 5 38.15 80.09 59.47
CA SER A 5 37.79 78.71 59.86
C SER A 5 36.33 78.28 59.49
N SER A 6 35.42 79.22 59.13
CA SER A 6 33.98 78.89 58.88
C SER A 6 33.65 78.51 57.42
N HIS A 7 34.51 78.83 56.49
CA HIS A 7 34.27 78.54 55.05
C HIS A 7 34.75 77.14 54.65
N LEU A 8 35.78 76.59 55.30
CA LEU A 8 36.26 75.22 55.00
C LEU A 8 35.35 74.12 55.55
N LEU A 9 34.69 74.35 56.69
CA LEU A 9 33.70 73.42 57.24
C LEU A 9 32.37 73.38 56.46
N ARG A 10 31.96 74.45 55.79
CA ARG A 10 30.78 74.50 54.94
C ARG A 10 31.02 73.88 53.57
N ALA A 11 32.19 73.94 53.02
CA ALA A 11 32.57 73.31 51.76
C ALA A 11 32.68 71.80 51.88
N ALA A 12 33.22 71.29 53.03
CA ALA A 12 33.28 69.85 53.28
C ALA A 12 31.90 69.21 53.50
N ALA A 13 30.95 69.92 54.12
CA ALA A 13 29.54 69.41 54.33
C ALA A 13 28.72 69.42 53.04
N VAL A 14 28.98 70.34 52.12
CA VAL A 14 28.30 70.42 50.84
C VAL A 14 28.79 69.32 49.84
N VAL A 15 30.10 69.03 49.87
CA VAL A 15 30.68 67.95 49.06
C VAL A 15 30.26 66.57 49.57
N LEU A 16 30.10 66.38 50.90
CA LEU A 16 29.60 65.13 51.46
C LEU A 16 28.09 64.95 51.26
N ALA A 17 27.30 66.00 51.16
CA ALA A 17 25.88 65.96 50.92
C ALA A 17 25.51 65.73 49.42
N LEU A 18 26.41 66.01 48.46
CA LEU A 18 26.22 65.76 47.02
C LEU A 18 26.72 64.38 46.54
N SER A 19 27.45 63.66 47.37
CA SER A 19 27.98 62.34 47.07
C SER A 19 27.11 61.20 47.63
N LEU A 20 26.15 61.48 48.53
CA LEU A 20 25.25 60.44 49.10
C LEU A 20 24.08 59.94 48.18
N PRO A 21 23.58 60.68 47.22
CA PRO A 21 22.51 60.13 46.39
C PRO A 21 22.95 59.18 45.26
N LEU A 22 24.29 58.97 45.06
CA LEU A 22 24.80 58.10 44.01
C LEU A 22 25.04 56.67 44.44
N LEU A 23 24.68 56.26 45.64
CA LEU A 23 24.91 54.95 46.22
C LEU A 23 23.57 54.20 46.55
N SER A 24 22.45 54.68 46.04
CA SER A 24 21.19 53.93 46.23
C SER A 24 21.18 52.74 45.29
N ALA A 25 21.30 51.54 45.87
CA ALA A 25 20.96 50.28 45.16
C ALA A 25 19.51 50.36 44.65
N CYS A 26 19.28 50.03 43.41
CA CYS A 26 17.96 49.99 42.80
C CYS A 26 17.41 48.57 42.92
N ILE A 27 16.10 48.44 43.21
CA ILE A 27 15.38 47.18 43.09
C ILE A 27 15.25 46.92 41.58
N GLN A 28 15.82 45.84 41.11
CA GLN A 28 15.74 45.40 39.72
C GLN A 28 14.49 44.57 39.57
N GLN A 29 13.49 45.07 38.82
CA GLN A 29 12.24 44.38 38.49
C GLN A 29 12.36 43.72 37.13
N ALA A 30 11.62 42.62 36.94
CA ALA A 30 11.50 41.98 35.64
C ALA A 30 10.83 42.90 34.62
N PRO A 31 11.39 43.06 33.40
CA PRO A 31 10.79 43.87 32.36
C PRO A 31 9.44 43.27 31.94
N PRO A 32 8.31 44.00 32.07
CA PRO A 32 6.98 43.46 31.77
C PRO A 32 6.84 42.97 30.33
N ASP A 33 7.46 43.64 29.37
CA ASP A 33 7.41 43.29 27.94
C ASP A 33 8.10 41.94 27.67
N LEU A 34 9.19 41.64 28.36
CA LEU A 34 9.88 40.35 28.22
C LEU A 34 9.07 39.23 28.88
N VAL A 35 8.46 39.47 30.01
CA VAL A 35 7.56 38.49 30.66
C VAL A 35 6.39 38.14 29.71
N GLN A 36 5.75 39.15 29.14
CA GLN A 36 4.67 38.96 28.20
C GLN A 36 5.14 38.23 26.92
N SER A 37 6.33 38.49 26.43
CA SER A 37 6.93 37.85 25.28
C SER A 37 7.15 36.35 25.53
N VAL A 38 7.65 35.96 26.68
CA VAL A 38 7.84 34.54 27.05
C VAL A 38 6.49 33.83 27.26
N GLU A 39 5.50 34.52 27.82
CA GLU A 39 4.13 33.97 27.95
C GLU A 39 3.46 33.72 26.58
N GLU A 40 3.66 34.63 25.63
CA GLU A 40 3.16 34.46 24.27
C GLU A 40 3.89 33.30 23.58
N LEU A 41 5.18 33.18 23.76
CA LEU A 41 5.96 32.07 23.24
C LEU A 41 5.50 30.72 23.83
N ASP A 42 5.23 30.65 25.15
CA ASP A 42 4.69 29.46 25.82
C ASP A 42 3.35 29.04 25.19
N ARG A 43 2.47 30.01 24.92
CA ARG A 43 1.20 29.73 24.21
C ARG A 43 1.45 29.20 22.78
N GLN A 44 2.41 29.72 22.05
CA GLN A 44 2.78 29.27 20.72
C GLN A 44 3.35 27.84 20.75
N LEU A 45 4.20 27.51 21.71
CA LEU A 45 4.74 26.17 21.90
C LEU A 45 3.63 25.13 22.14
N VAL A 46 2.66 25.47 23.00
CA VAL A 46 1.49 24.61 23.24
C VAL A 46 0.63 24.47 21.98
N ALA A 47 0.31 25.56 21.30
CA ALA A 47 -0.51 25.54 20.07
C ALA A 47 0.16 24.79 18.92
N ALA A 48 1.49 24.79 18.85
CA ALA A 48 2.25 24.03 17.87
C ALA A 48 2.47 22.55 18.26
N HIS A 49 1.88 22.06 19.34
CA HIS A 49 2.05 20.67 19.83
C HIS A 49 3.52 20.25 19.98
N VAL A 50 4.36 21.16 20.47
CA VAL A 50 5.82 20.97 20.53
C VAL A 50 6.21 19.76 21.37
N ALA A 51 5.43 19.40 22.39
CA ALA A 51 5.63 18.21 23.21
C ALA A 51 5.66 16.88 22.40
N GLU A 52 5.02 16.83 21.22
CA GLU A 52 5.02 15.64 20.37
C GLU A 52 6.32 15.51 19.55
N PHE A 53 6.90 16.66 19.16
CA PHE A 53 8.03 16.68 18.21
C PHE A 53 9.36 17.02 18.86
N ALA A 54 9.36 17.62 20.05
CA ALA A 54 10.56 17.98 20.81
C ALA A 54 10.33 17.81 22.33
N PRO A 55 9.98 16.60 22.84
CA PRO A 55 9.56 16.40 24.23
C PRO A 55 10.64 16.75 25.24
N THR A 56 11.87 16.38 24.98
CA THR A 56 13.01 16.62 25.90
C THR A 56 13.35 18.10 25.99
N GLU A 57 13.45 18.77 24.86
CA GLU A 57 13.78 20.19 24.79
C GLU A 57 12.65 21.05 25.38
N TYR A 58 11.41 20.71 25.06
CA TYR A 58 10.24 21.37 25.62
C TYR A 58 10.12 21.15 27.13
N GLY A 59 10.41 19.95 27.62
CA GLY A 59 10.43 19.65 29.06
C GLY A 59 11.42 20.52 29.81
N ARG A 60 12.62 20.76 29.25
CA ARG A 60 13.64 21.68 29.87
C ARG A 60 13.14 23.13 29.89
N PHE A 61 12.59 23.62 28.79
CA PHE A 61 11.99 24.95 28.71
C PHE A 61 10.90 25.12 29.77
N VAL A 62 9.96 24.18 29.90
CA VAL A 62 8.86 24.24 30.88
C VAL A 62 9.41 24.27 32.30
N GLN A 63 10.38 23.42 32.66
CA GLN A 63 11.01 23.43 33.99
C GLN A 63 11.65 24.79 34.34
N ARG A 64 12.40 25.36 33.41
CA ARG A 64 13.04 26.68 33.62
C ARG A 64 11.99 27.79 33.72
N TRP A 65 10.95 27.74 32.87
CA TRP A 65 9.88 28.74 32.92
C TRP A 65 9.09 28.69 34.21
N VAL A 66 8.75 27.50 34.72
CA VAL A 66 8.08 27.32 36.00
C VAL A 66 8.94 27.87 37.16
N ALA A 67 10.23 27.55 37.18
CA ALA A 67 11.15 28.06 38.20
C ALA A 67 11.27 29.58 38.16
N LEU A 68 11.32 30.18 36.97
CA LEU A 68 11.39 31.63 36.82
C LEU A 68 10.09 32.30 37.22
N LYS A 69 8.92 31.76 36.86
CA LYS A 69 7.60 32.23 37.30
C LYS A 69 7.46 32.25 38.82
N GLU A 70 7.99 31.22 39.51
CA GLU A 70 7.95 31.17 40.97
C GLU A 70 8.83 32.26 41.61
N ARG A 71 10.03 32.55 41.07
CA ARG A 71 10.86 33.66 41.48
C ARG A 71 10.19 35.04 41.29
N LEU A 72 9.54 35.23 40.13
CA LEU A 72 8.79 36.45 39.81
C LEU A 72 7.57 36.64 40.73
N ARG A 73 6.91 35.54 41.17
CA ARG A 73 5.76 35.59 42.06
C ARG A 73 6.13 35.89 43.51
N LEU A 74 7.28 35.43 43.96
CA LEU A 74 7.74 35.63 45.36
C LEU A 74 8.27 37.04 45.62
N ASP A 75 8.22 37.97 44.63
CA ASP A 75 8.78 39.31 44.73
C ASP A 75 10.20 39.27 45.31
N ASP A 76 11.05 38.35 44.82
CA ASP A 76 12.43 38.28 45.18
C ASP A 76 13.12 39.58 44.70
N ASP A 77 13.12 40.61 45.58
CA ASP A 77 13.74 41.88 45.33
C ASP A 77 15.25 41.67 45.12
N VAL A 78 15.65 41.63 43.85
CA VAL A 78 17.07 41.60 43.50
C VAL A 78 17.60 43.02 43.65
N VAL A 79 18.39 43.23 44.67
CA VAL A 79 19.07 44.51 44.90
C VAL A 79 20.36 44.52 44.09
N GLY A 80 20.43 45.36 43.06
CA GLY A 80 21.61 45.51 42.19
C GLY A 80 22.02 46.98 42.04
N TRP A 81 23.24 47.18 41.61
CA TRP A 81 23.72 48.51 41.26
C TRP A 81 23.23 48.92 39.87
N PRO A 82 23.05 50.22 39.57
CA PRO A 82 22.55 50.72 38.29
C PRO A 82 23.39 50.33 37.05
N TRP A 83 24.57 49.83 37.25
CA TRP A 83 25.51 49.37 36.21
C TRP A 83 25.64 47.84 36.14
N GLU A 84 24.93 47.10 36.96
CA GLU A 84 24.86 45.63 36.91
C GLU A 84 23.74 45.22 36.01
N GLU A 85 23.93 44.09 35.26
CA GLU A 85 22.91 43.51 34.42
C GLU A 85 21.75 43.01 35.28
N ASN A 86 20.52 43.26 34.82
CA ASN A 86 19.33 42.76 35.49
C ASN A 86 19.20 41.23 35.28
N PRO A 87 19.35 40.41 36.33
CA PRO A 87 19.31 38.95 36.19
C PRO A 87 17.95 38.41 35.67
N PHE A 88 16.83 39.10 35.94
CA PHE A 88 15.55 38.76 35.38
C PHE A 88 15.51 39.03 33.87
N GLU A 89 16.09 40.09 33.38
CA GLU A 89 16.17 40.41 31.95
C GLU A 89 17.02 39.36 31.21
N THR A 90 18.20 39.04 31.80
CA THR A 90 19.10 38.00 31.26
C THR A 90 18.42 36.61 31.21
N ASP A 91 17.79 36.20 32.32
CA ASP A 91 17.09 34.90 32.42
C ASP A 91 15.90 34.82 31.46
N LEU A 92 15.08 35.90 31.35
CA LEU A 92 13.92 35.95 30.43
C LEU A 92 14.36 35.94 28.97
N GLN A 93 15.42 36.69 28.62
CA GLN A 93 15.96 36.70 27.27
C GLN A 93 16.48 35.30 26.87
N ALA A 94 17.27 34.68 27.75
CA ALA A 94 17.79 33.33 27.53
C ALA A 94 16.67 32.30 27.39
N LEU A 95 15.61 32.42 28.16
CA LEU A 95 14.44 31.54 28.09
C LEU A 95 13.64 31.77 26.80
N HIS A 96 13.49 33.02 26.38
CA HIS A 96 12.83 33.35 25.10
C HIS A 96 13.62 32.78 23.92
N ASP A 97 14.95 32.91 23.93
CA ASP A 97 15.80 32.39 22.88
C ASP A 97 15.78 30.86 22.84
N GLU A 98 15.82 30.18 24.00
CA GLU A 98 15.65 28.72 24.10
C GLU A 98 14.30 28.27 23.59
N GLY A 99 13.21 28.89 24.02
CA GLY A 99 11.84 28.53 23.55
C GLY A 99 11.65 28.73 22.06
N SER A 100 12.26 29.81 21.50
CA SER A 100 12.23 30.07 20.06
C SER A 100 12.98 28.98 19.28
N GLN A 101 14.13 28.50 19.80
CA GLN A 101 14.87 27.41 19.20
C GLN A 101 14.07 26.08 19.28
N VAL A 102 13.43 25.80 20.42
CA VAL A 102 12.60 24.64 20.61
C VAL A 102 11.39 24.64 19.65
N LEU A 103 10.75 25.79 19.46
CA LEU A 103 9.69 25.96 18.49
C LEU A 103 10.16 25.68 17.06
N ALA A 104 11.29 26.26 16.67
CA ALA A 104 11.86 26.04 15.33
C ALA A 104 12.21 24.57 15.09
N LEU A 105 12.82 23.90 16.06
CA LEU A 105 13.18 22.49 16.01
C LEU A 105 11.92 21.60 15.86
N ALA A 106 10.89 21.85 16.67
CA ALA A 106 9.64 21.09 16.60
C ALA A 106 8.93 21.27 15.26
N LEU A 107 8.88 22.50 14.72
CA LEU A 107 8.31 22.76 13.40
C LEU A 107 9.08 22.08 12.28
N ASP A 108 10.42 22.02 12.36
CA ASP A 108 11.23 21.30 11.38
C ASP A 108 10.97 19.80 11.43
N ARG A 109 10.99 19.21 12.63
CA ARG A 109 10.65 17.78 12.84
C ARG A 109 9.23 17.46 12.35
N HIS A 110 8.23 18.26 12.70
CA HIS A 110 6.86 18.11 12.22
C HIS A 110 6.78 18.14 10.67
N ASN A 111 7.47 19.11 10.04
CA ASN A 111 7.50 19.22 8.59
C ASN A 111 8.23 18.04 7.92
N ALA A 112 9.29 17.51 8.54
CA ALA A 112 9.99 16.33 8.07
C ALA A 112 9.08 15.09 8.12
N GLU A 113 8.39 14.88 9.26
CA GLU A 113 7.40 13.79 9.40
C GLU A 113 6.26 13.89 8.38
N ARG A 114 5.73 15.09 8.17
CA ARG A 114 4.71 15.34 7.15
C ARG A 114 5.19 15.00 5.75
N ARG A 115 6.40 15.45 5.37
CA ARG A 115 6.99 15.13 4.05
C ARG A 115 7.22 13.64 3.90
N GLY A 116 7.75 12.99 4.93
CA GLY A 116 7.96 11.54 4.98
C GLY A 116 6.66 10.76 4.81
N ALA A 117 5.63 11.08 5.60
CA ALA A 117 4.32 10.44 5.50
C ALA A 117 3.68 10.65 4.12
N ALA A 118 3.71 11.87 3.58
CA ALA A 118 3.16 12.17 2.26
C ALA A 118 3.86 11.37 1.15
N SER A 119 5.19 11.30 1.17
CA SER A 119 5.94 10.52 0.19
C SER A 119 5.64 9.01 0.30
N HIS A 120 5.51 8.51 1.52
CA HIS A 120 5.17 7.11 1.79
C HIS A 120 3.77 6.74 1.28
N VAL A 121 2.76 7.55 1.59
CA VAL A 121 1.39 7.36 1.07
C VAL A 121 1.36 7.43 -0.45
N ALA A 122 2.05 8.38 -1.06
CA ALA A 122 2.11 8.51 -2.51
C ALA A 122 2.77 7.28 -3.19
N ARG A 123 3.84 6.72 -2.60
CA ARG A 123 4.45 5.46 -3.08
C ARG A 123 3.48 4.29 -2.96
N LEU A 124 2.84 4.15 -1.80
CA LEU A 124 1.85 3.09 -1.55
C LEU A 124 0.70 3.12 -2.57
N GLU A 125 0.16 4.28 -2.88
CA GLU A 125 -0.90 4.44 -3.86
C GLU A 125 -0.45 4.09 -5.28
N ARG A 126 0.77 4.48 -5.66
CA ARG A 126 1.34 4.06 -6.95
C ARG A 126 1.50 2.55 -7.01
N ARG A 127 1.97 1.92 -5.92
CA ARG A 127 2.10 0.47 -5.82
C ARG A 127 0.75 -0.23 -5.94
N LEU A 128 -0.28 0.24 -5.21
CA LEU A 128 -1.64 -0.31 -5.30
C LEU A 128 -2.19 -0.23 -6.73
N ARG A 129 -2.02 0.92 -7.41
CA ARG A 129 -2.45 1.06 -8.82
C ARG A 129 -1.73 0.09 -9.75
N ARG A 130 -0.40 -0.08 -9.60
CA ARG A 130 0.37 -1.06 -10.39
C ARG A 130 -0.09 -2.49 -10.11
N PHE A 131 -0.24 -2.85 -8.84
CA PHE A 131 -0.73 -4.16 -8.42
C PHE A 131 -2.12 -4.45 -9.03
N ALA A 132 -3.07 -3.55 -8.88
CA ALA A 132 -4.41 -3.69 -9.44
C ALA A 132 -4.39 -3.86 -10.98
N SER A 133 -3.61 -3.04 -11.68
CA SER A 133 -3.45 -3.14 -13.14
C SER A 133 -2.88 -4.50 -13.57
N ARG A 134 -1.89 -5.04 -12.87
CA ARG A 134 -1.29 -6.36 -13.16
C ARG A 134 -2.29 -7.50 -12.93
N VAL A 135 -3.01 -7.46 -11.80
CA VAL A 135 -4.08 -8.44 -11.51
C VAL A 135 -5.17 -8.42 -12.58
N ASP A 136 -5.56 -7.24 -13.06
CA ASP A 136 -6.54 -7.08 -14.12
C ASP A 136 -6.07 -7.68 -15.47
N GLN A 137 -4.79 -7.53 -15.78
CA GLN A 137 -4.22 -8.09 -17.01
C GLN A 137 -4.35 -9.60 -17.10
N ILE A 138 -4.24 -10.31 -15.98
CA ILE A 138 -4.39 -11.77 -15.94
C ILE A 138 -5.84 -12.20 -15.69
N GLY A 139 -6.75 -11.25 -15.41
CA GLY A 139 -8.17 -11.54 -15.19
C GLY A 139 -8.45 -12.23 -13.86
N SER A 140 -7.59 -12.04 -12.85
CA SER A 140 -7.72 -12.65 -11.52
C SER A 140 -8.30 -11.68 -10.47
N ARG A 141 -9.00 -10.64 -10.91
CA ARG A 141 -9.58 -9.61 -10.03
C ARG A 141 -10.50 -10.20 -8.95
N VAL A 142 -11.30 -11.19 -9.31
CA VAL A 142 -12.27 -11.82 -8.40
C VAL A 142 -11.60 -12.79 -7.43
N ALA A 143 -10.46 -13.38 -7.79
CA ALA A 143 -9.69 -14.27 -6.93
C ALA A 143 -9.24 -13.63 -5.62
N LEU A 144 -9.04 -12.31 -5.61
CA LEU A 144 -8.66 -11.55 -4.43
C LEU A 144 -9.87 -11.10 -3.58
N GLY A 145 -11.08 -11.07 -4.17
CA GLY A 145 -12.35 -10.83 -3.47
C GLY A 145 -12.31 -9.63 -2.51
N GLU A 146 -12.79 -9.83 -1.29
CA GLU A 146 -12.86 -8.83 -0.22
C GLU A 146 -11.48 -8.29 0.20
N GLN A 147 -10.44 -9.12 0.15
CA GLN A 147 -9.08 -8.73 0.54
C GLN A 147 -8.55 -7.52 -0.25
N ARG A 148 -8.98 -7.38 -1.50
CA ARG A 148 -8.65 -6.21 -2.31
C ARG A 148 -9.29 -4.94 -1.78
N VAL A 149 -10.58 -5.02 -1.40
CA VAL A 149 -11.34 -3.89 -0.85
C VAL A 149 -10.73 -3.44 0.48
N GLU A 150 -10.34 -4.38 1.33
CA GLU A 150 -9.65 -4.10 2.59
C GLU A 150 -8.33 -3.35 2.36
N THR A 151 -7.54 -3.78 1.38
CA THR A 151 -6.28 -3.10 1.06
C THR A 151 -6.51 -1.67 0.53
N GLU A 152 -7.50 -1.48 -0.36
CA GLU A 152 -7.87 -0.16 -0.85
C GLU A 152 -8.35 0.75 0.29
N LEU A 153 -9.06 0.20 1.29
CA LEU A 153 -9.51 0.93 2.46
C LEU A 153 -8.32 1.37 3.35
N LEU A 154 -7.38 0.47 3.63
CA LEU A 154 -6.17 0.79 4.40
C LEU A 154 -5.34 1.90 3.75
N VAL A 155 -5.21 1.91 2.43
CA VAL A 155 -4.52 2.99 1.70
C VAL A 155 -5.25 4.33 1.86
N LYS A 156 -6.59 4.33 1.80
CA LYS A 156 -7.40 5.54 2.04
C LYS A 156 -7.28 6.01 3.49
N GLN A 157 -7.25 5.10 4.45
CA GLN A 157 -7.04 5.44 5.86
C GLN A 157 -5.67 6.05 6.09
N ALA A 158 -4.60 5.48 5.48
CA ALA A 158 -3.25 6.04 5.57
C ALA A 158 -3.22 7.49 5.06
N ARG A 159 -3.88 7.78 3.94
CA ARG A 159 -4.02 9.14 3.42
C ARG A 159 -4.79 10.05 4.38
N SER A 160 -5.93 9.61 4.87
CA SER A 160 -6.77 10.40 5.78
C SER A 160 -6.02 10.77 7.06
N PHE A 161 -5.31 9.82 7.67
CA PHE A 161 -4.47 10.09 8.85
C PHE A 161 -3.34 11.07 8.54
N MET A 162 -2.68 10.95 7.39
CA MET A 162 -1.64 11.89 6.95
C MET A 162 -2.20 13.31 6.80
N GLU A 163 -3.38 13.48 6.20
CA GLU A 163 -4.05 14.77 6.00
C GLU A 163 -4.50 15.40 7.33
N GLN A 164 -4.78 14.57 8.35
CA GLN A 164 -5.14 15.00 9.71
C GLN A 164 -3.93 15.26 10.61
N GLY A 165 -2.69 15.13 10.11
CA GLY A 165 -1.47 15.26 10.89
C GLY A 165 -1.15 14.07 11.81
N GLN A 166 -1.91 12.97 11.71
CA GLN A 166 -1.72 11.75 12.50
C GLN A 166 -0.70 10.82 11.83
N PHE A 167 0.57 11.24 11.78
CA PHE A 167 1.60 10.58 10.99
C PHE A 167 1.90 9.15 11.43
N ILE A 168 1.86 8.87 12.74
CA ILE A 168 2.07 7.52 13.30
C ILE A 168 0.97 6.58 12.79
N HIS A 169 -0.30 6.97 12.88
CA HIS A 169 -1.43 6.17 12.39
C HIS A 169 -1.37 6.00 10.86
N SER A 170 -0.95 7.04 10.13
CA SER A 170 -0.72 6.96 8.69
C SER A 170 0.32 5.90 8.34
N LYS A 171 1.47 5.92 9.00
CA LYS A 171 2.53 4.92 8.81
C LYS A 171 2.05 3.50 9.13
N GLN A 172 1.28 3.33 10.21
CA GLN A 172 0.74 2.03 10.61
C GLN A 172 -0.25 1.48 9.58
N ALA A 173 -1.22 2.28 9.12
CA ALA A 173 -2.18 1.88 8.09
C ALA A 173 -1.48 1.55 6.76
N ALA A 174 -0.46 2.32 6.40
CA ALA A 174 0.34 2.08 5.22
C ALA A 174 1.12 0.75 5.29
N ARG A 175 1.70 0.41 6.45
CA ARG A 175 2.37 -0.88 6.68
C ARG A 175 1.40 -2.04 6.52
N GLN A 176 0.23 -1.96 7.16
CA GLN A 176 -0.81 -2.99 7.03
C GLN A 176 -1.26 -3.18 5.57
N ALA A 177 -1.42 -2.09 4.80
CA ALA A 177 -1.75 -2.18 3.39
C ALA A 177 -0.65 -2.88 2.58
N HIS A 178 0.61 -2.59 2.87
CA HIS A 178 1.76 -3.25 2.26
C HIS A 178 1.76 -4.77 2.53
N GLU A 179 1.61 -5.18 3.79
CA GLU A 179 1.55 -6.59 4.20
C GLU A 179 0.38 -7.32 3.51
N ARG A 180 -0.78 -6.65 3.39
CA ARG A 180 -1.94 -7.22 2.67
C ARG A 180 -1.65 -7.41 1.18
N MET A 181 -0.98 -6.47 0.52
CA MET A 181 -0.57 -6.63 -0.89
C MET A 181 0.41 -7.79 -1.06
N ALA A 182 1.40 -7.93 -0.18
CA ALA A 182 2.34 -9.05 -0.21
C ALA A 182 1.62 -10.41 -0.04
N THR A 183 0.69 -10.51 0.91
CA THR A 183 -0.14 -11.70 1.11
C THR A 183 -0.96 -12.04 -0.14
N GLN A 184 -1.53 -11.03 -0.80
CA GLN A 184 -2.28 -11.21 -2.04
C GLN A 184 -1.39 -11.66 -3.20
N ALA A 185 -0.18 -11.12 -3.33
CA ALA A 185 0.80 -11.54 -4.32
C ALA A 185 1.22 -13.00 -4.10
N ALA A 186 1.52 -13.38 -2.86
CA ALA A 186 1.85 -14.76 -2.49
C ALA A 186 0.71 -15.74 -2.81
N LYS A 187 -0.55 -15.35 -2.55
CA LYS A 187 -1.72 -16.14 -2.91
C LYS A 187 -1.82 -16.34 -4.42
N LEU A 188 -1.65 -15.27 -5.22
CA LEU A 188 -1.67 -15.37 -6.67
C LEU A 188 -0.54 -16.26 -7.20
N ASN A 189 0.66 -16.16 -6.64
CA ASN A 189 1.78 -17.02 -6.96
C ASN A 189 1.50 -18.49 -6.63
N SER A 190 0.91 -18.77 -5.49
CA SER A 190 0.48 -20.14 -5.13
C SER A 190 -0.55 -20.72 -6.11
N GLU A 191 -1.51 -19.92 -6.56
CA GLU A 191 -2.60 -20.38 -7.45
C GLU A 191 -2.18 -20.45 -8.92
N LEU A 192 -1.32 -19.55 -9.37
CA LEU A 192 -0.97 -19.36 -10.77
C LEU A 192 0.48 -19.70 -11.11
N GLY A 193 1.32 -20.05 -10.14
CA GLY A 193 2.75 -20.36 -10.33
C GLY A 193 3.00 -21.48 -11.37
N ARG A 194 2.01 -22.37 -11.56
CA ARG A 194 2.03 -23.40 -12.61
C ARG A 194 2.19 -22.85 -14.04
N TYR A 195 1.90 -21.55 -14.28
CA TYR A 195 2.15 -20.90 -15.57
C TYR A 195 3.63 -20.60 -15.81
N ALA A 196 4.44 -20.51 -14.75
CA ALA A 196 5.89 -20.35 -14.81
C ALA A 196 6.64 -21.70 -14.68
N ASP A 197 5.94 -22.77 -14.30
CA ASP A 197 6.52 -24.11 -14.16
C ASP A 197 6.76 -24.72 -15.56
N ARG A 198 8.04 -24.94 -15.87
CA ARG A 198 8.47 -25.52 -17.15
C ARG A 198 7.88 -26.91 -17.39
N THR A 199 7.77 -27.74 -16.35
CA THR A 199 7.22 -29.09 -16.46
C THR A 199 5.75 -29.05 -16.81
N GLN A 200 4.98 -28.19 -16.13
CA GLN A 200 3.56 -28.01 -16.40
C GLN A 200 3.31 -27.44 -17.80
N VAL A 201 4.09 -26.44 -18.21
CA VAL A 201 3.98 -25.84 -19.55
C VAL A 201 4.30 -26.88 -20.63
N GLU A 202 5.28 -27.74 -20.43
CA GLU A 202 5.59 -28.83 -21.37
C GLU A 202 4.49 -29.87 -21.43
N GLN A 203 3.87 -30.23 -20.30
CA GLN A 203 2.70 -31.12 -20.30
C GLN A 203 1.56 -30.53 -21.13
N TRP A 204 1.25 -29.24 -20.97
CA TRP A 204 0.24 -28.57 -21.79
C TRP A 204 0.62 -28.55 -23.28
N ARG A 205 1.90 -28.34 -23.60
CA ARG A 205 2.39 -28.38 -24.98
C ARG A 205 2.19 -29.76 -25.62
N VAL A 206 2.49 -30.83 -24.87
CA VAL A 206 2.24 -32.21 -25.32
C VAL A 206 0.76 -32.47 -25.54
N MET A 207 -0.13 -31.94 -24.67
CA MET A 207 -1.60 -32.07 -24.87
C MET A 207 -2.03 -31.40 -26.17
N VAL A 208 -1.57 -30.18 -26.43
CA VAL A 208 -1.85 -29.45 -27.66
C VAL A 208 -1.34 -30.21 -28.89
N GLN A 209 -0.10 -30.72 -28.83
CA GLN A 209 0.50 -31.48 -29.92
C GLN A 209 -0.32 -32.75 -30.27
N ARG A 210 -0.78 -33.47 -29.24
CA ARG A 210 -1.65 -34.65 -29.47
C ARG A 210 -2.94 -34.28 -30.21
N THR A 211 -3.53 -33.14 -29.91
CA THR A 211 -4.75 -32.66 -30.60
C THR A 211 -4.46 -32.26 -32.03
N VAL A 212 -3.35 -31.59 -32.27
CA VAL A 212 -2.88 -31.20 -33.62
C VAL A 212 -2.56 -32.45 -34.46
N ASP A 213 -1.89 -33.44 -33.88
CA ASP A 213 -1.58 -34.72 -34.55
C ASP A 213 -2.84 -35.53 -34.86
N TRP A 214 -3.80 -35.54 -33.94
CA TRP A 214 -5.11 -36.12 -34.19
C TRP A 214 -5.79 -35.46 -35.43
N SER A 215 -5.80 -34.10 -35.45
CA SER A 215 -6.38 -33.37 -36.60
C SER A 215 -5.67 -33.69 -37.91
N ARG A 216 -4.33 -33.92 -37.88
CA ARG A 216 -3.56 -34.31 -39.06
C ARG A 216 -3.91 -35.73 -39.50
N GLN A 217 -3.96 -36.68 -38.55
CA GLN A 217 -4.19 -38.07 -38.81
C GLN A 217 -5.60 -38.33 -39.38
N TYR A 218 -6.61 -37.67 -38.82
CA TYR A 218 -8.02 -37.89 -39.21
C TYR A 218 -8.50 -36.87 -40.25
N GLN A 219 -7.64 -35.93 -40.67
CA GLN A 219 -7.98 -34.84 -41.59
C GLN A 219 -9.24 -34.04 -41.18
N ALA A 220 -9.47 -33.95 -39.89
CA ALA A 220 -10.68 -33.41 -39.27
C ALA A 220 -10.37 -32.14 -38.44
N PRO A 221 -11.39 -31.32 -38.15
CA PRO A 221 -11.25 -30.16 -37.31
C PRO A 221 -10.91 -30.50 -35.84
N ALA A 222 -10.11 -29.68 -35.19
CA ALA A 222 -9.86 -29.75 -33.77
C ALA A 222 -9.68 -28.34 -33.20
N LEU A 223 -10.02 -28.15 -31.92
CA LEU A 223 -9.95 -26.86 -31.26
C LEU A 223 -8.90 -26.87 -30.15
N VAL A 224 -8.14 -25.79 -30.04
CA VAL A 224 -7.20 -25.54 -28.95
C VAL A 224 -7.47 -24.18 -28.32
N VAL A 225 -7.68 -24.15 -27.01
CA VAL A 225 -7.80 -22.92 -26.22
C VAL A 225 -6.57 -22.76 -25.36
N VAL A 226 -5.87 -21.63 -25.48
CA VAL A 226 -4.73 -21.25 -24.63
C VAL A 226 -5.15 -20.11 -23.74
N LYS A 227 -5.33 -20.39 -22.44
CA LYS A 227 -5.90 -19.45 -21.45
C LYS A 227 -5.04 -18.20 -21.28
N ALA A 228 -3.72 -18.34 -21.15
CA ALA A 228 -2.80 -17.20 -21.02
C ALA A 228 -2.84 -16.23 -22.20
N ARG A 229 -3.12 -16.74 -23.40
CA ARG A 229 -3.28 -15.95 -24.62
C ARG A 229 -4.71 -15.46 -24.83
N LYS A 230 -5.69 -16.01 -24.10
CA LYS A 230 -7.13 -15.80 -24.32
C LYS A 230 -7.52 -16.02 -25.79
N ARG A 231 -7.07 -17.13 -26.35
CA ARG A 231 -7.29 -17.45 -27.78
C ARG A 231 -7.74 -18.88 -27.97
N LEU A 232 -8.70 -19.05 -28.89
CA LEU A 232 -9.12 -20.32 -29.44
C LEU A 232 -8.56 -20.43 -30.87
N THR A 233 -7.89 -21.52 -31.19
CA THR A 233 -7.37 -21.83 -32.53
C THR A 233 -8.05 -23.04 -33.10
N LEU A 234 -8.58 -22.93 -34.33
CA LEU A 234 -9.11 -24.03 -35.14
C LEU A 234 -7.97 -24.63 -35.96
N TYR A 235 -7.77 -25.92 -35.80
CA TYR A 235 -6.87 -26.73 -36.59
C TYR A 235 -7.65 -27.58 -37.57
N ARG A 236 -7.09 -27.76 -38.78
CA ARG A 236 -7.55 -28.69 -39.79
C ARG A 236 -6.33 -29.33 -40.46
N ASN A 237 -6.33 -30.65 -40.62
CA ASN A 237 -5.20 -31.39 -41.18
C ASN A 237 -3.87 -31.09 -40.47
N GLY A 238 -3.93 -30.83 -39.16
CA GLY A 238 -2.75 -30.47 -38.36
C GLY A 238 -2.22 -29.03 -38.56
N ARG A 239 -2.94 -28.18 -39.31
CA ARG A 239 -2.55 -26.79 -39.54
C ARG A 239 -3.56 -25.84 -38.88
N ALA A 240 -3.05 -24.79 -38.27
CA ALA A 240 -3.90 -23.71 -37.74
C ALA A 240 -4.53 -22.94 -38.92
N VAL A 241 -5.85 -22.97 -39.04
CA VAL A 241 -6.59 -22.33 -40.12
C VAL A 241 -7.28 -21.03 -39.66
N ALA A 242 -7.60 -20.90 -38.38
CA ALA A 242 -8.18 -19.68 -37.81
C ALA A 242 -7.83 -19.57 -36.33
N SER A 243 -7.75 -18.32 -35.83
CA SER A 243 -7.51 -18.07 -34.41
C SER A 243 -8.34 -16.87 -33.95
N TYR A 244 -9.09 -17.04 -32.88
CA TYR A 244 -10.06 -16.08 -32.38
C TYR A 244 -9.75 -15.66 -30.95
N PRO A 245 -9.86 -14.36 -30.58
CA PRO A 245 -9.85 -13.95 -29.19
C PRO A 245 -11.09 -14.50 -28.49
N VAL A 246 -10.92 -14.94 -27.24
CA VAL A 246 -12.01 -15.48 -26.43
C VAL A 246 -12.09 -14.79 -25.08
N ARG A 247 -13.28 -14.79 -24.49
CA ARG A 247 -13.46 -14.52 -23.07
C ARG A 247 -13.60 -15.84 -22.34
N LEU A 248 -12.94 -15.92 -21.19
CA LEU A 248 -12.98 -17.08 -20.31
C LEU A 248 -13.91 -16.79 -19.12
N GLY A 249 -14.06 -17.73 -18.22
CA GLY A 249 -14.72 -17.49 -16.94
C GLY A 249 -14.09 -16.31 -16.18
N PHE A 250 -14.79 -15.76 -15.20
CA PHE A 250 -14.31 -14.59 -14.46
C PHE A 250 -12.99 -14.85 -13.68
N ASN A 251 -12.71 -16.11 -13.33
CA ASN A 251 -11.44 -16.63 -12.84
C ASN A 251 -10.77 -17.55 -13.88
N GLY A 252 -10.93 -17.25 -15.17
CA GLY A 252 -10.64 -18.16 -16.27
C GLY A 252 -9.23 -18.72 -16.31
N VAL A 253 -8.21 -17.98 -15.82
CA VAL A 253 -6.82 -18.47 -15.77
C VAL A 253 -6.54 -19.42 -14.59
N GLN A 254 -7.39 -19.44 -13.56
CA GLN A 254 -7.25 -20.37 -12.45
C GLN A 254 -7.57 -21.82 -12.88
N GLU A 255 -7.13 -22.76 -12.06
CA GLU A 255 -7.53 -24.15 -12.20
C GLU A 255 -8.98 -24.33 -11.76
N LYS A 256 -9.78 -24.96 -12.61
CA LYS A 256 -11.17 -25.32 -12.26
C LYS A 256 -11.17 -26.45 -11.24
N ARG A 257 -11.75 -26.17 -10.07
CA ARG A 257 -11.79 -27.12 -8.95
C ARG A 257 -13.20 -27.56 -8.58
N TYR A 258 -14.20 -26.65 -8.73
CA TYR A 258 -15.59 -26.93 -8.35
C TYR A 258 -16.57 -26.02 -9.11
N GLU A 259 -17.85 -26.27 -8.95
CA GLU A 259 -18.94 -25.47 -9.52
C GLU A 259 -18.86 -24.03 -9.00
N ASP A 260 -19.16 -23.05 -9.85
CA ASP A 260 -19.21 -21.62 -9.54
C ASP A 260 -17.87 -20.96 -9.14
N ASP A 261 -16.74 -21.67 -9.24
CA ASP A 261 -15.41 -21.06 -9.04
C ASP A 261 -15.00 -20.08 -10.14
N GLY A 262 -15.79 -19.98 -11.21
CA GLY A 262 -15.55 -19.09 -12.34
C GLY A 262 -14.34 -19.45 -13.19
N ALA A 263 -13.65 -20.55 -12.92
CA ALA A 263 -12.51 -21.01 -13.68
C ALA A 263 -12.92 -21.78 -14.94
N THR A 264 -12.18 -21.57 -16.04
CA THR A 264 -12.31 -22.38 -17.24
C THR A 264 -11.47 -23.64 -17.08
N PRO A 265 -12.05 -24.86 -17.27
CA PRO A 265 -11.33 -26.11 -17.05
C PRO A 265 -10.17 -26.30 -18.03
N GLU A 266 -9.14 -27.03 -17.60
CA GLU A 266 -8.01 -27.46 -18.42
C GLU A 266 -8.06 -28.97 -18.58
N GLY A 267 -7.93 -29.42 -19.82
CA GLY A 267 -8.05 -30.85 -20.15
C GLY A 267 -8.19 -31.08 -21.63
N SER A 268 -8.31 -32.35 -21.96
CA SER A 268 -8.69 -32.84 -23.31
C SER A 268 -10.15 -33.23 -23.30
N TYR A 269 -10.96 -32.55 -24.08
CA TYR A 269 -12.41 -32.67 -24.17
C TYR A 269 -12.84 -33.02 -25.57
N ARG A 270 -14.15 -33.32 -25.72
CA ARG A 270 -14.84 -33.45 -26.99
C ARG A 270 -16.14 -32.68 -26.98
N VAL A 271 -16.53 -32.17 -28.12
CA VAL A 271 -17.88 -31.65 -28.32
C VAL A 271 -18.85 -32.84 -28.26
N ILE A 272 -19.76 -32.83 -27.30
CA ILE A 272 -20.81 -33.89 -27.20
C ILE A 272 -22.14 -33.46 -27.79
N LYS A 273 -22.38 -32.14 -27.92
CA LYS A 273 -23.59 -31.60 -28.51
C LYS A 273 -23.35 -30.28 -29.19
N VAL A 274 -23.78 -30.12 -30.40
CA VAL A 274 -23.86 -28.86 -31.14
C VAL A 274 -25.27 -28.31 -30.95
N LYS A 275 -25.36 -27.05 -30.46
CA LYS A 275 -26.63 -26.38 -30.16
C LYS A 275 -26.75 -25.14 -31.05
N ASP A 276 -27.78 -25.14 -31.93
CA ASP A 276 -28.11 -23.97 -32.76
C ASP A 276 -28.99 -22.99 -31.98
N ARG A 277 -29.33 -21.86 -32.59
CA ARG A 277 -30.23 -20.83 -32.06
C ARG A 277 -31.53 -21.44 -31.53
N GLY A 278 -31.92 -21.00 -30.33
CA GLY A 278 -33.11 -21.50 -29.65
C GLY A 278 -32.93 -22.84 -28.93
N GLN A 279 -31.80 -23.53 -29.07
CA GLN A 279 -31.44 -24.73 -28.32
C GLN A 279 -30.50 -24.44 -27.12
N THR A 280 -30.13 -23.21 -26.93
CA THR A 280 -29.26 -22.71 -25.88
C THR A 280 -29.67 -21.28 -25.50
N GLU A 281 -29.31 -20.84 -24.29
CA GLU A 281 -29.47 -19.44 -23.85
C GLU A 281 -28.54 -18.48 -24.60
N PHE A 282 -27.53 -19.04 -25.27
CA PHE A 282 -26.55 -18.30 -26.05
C PHE A 282 -26.94 -18.27 -27.53
N TYR A 283 -26.21 -17.48 -28.32
CA TYR A 283 -26.43 -17.42 -29.76
C TYR A 283 -26.33 -18.80 -30.43
N ARG A 284 -25.24 -19.52 -30.17
CA ARG A 284 -24.93 -20.91 -30.56
C ARG A 284 -23.94 -21.46 -29.57
N ALA A 285 -23.87 -22.79 -29.36
CA ALA A 285 -22.96 -23.39 -28.42
C ALA A 285 -22.47 -24.77 -28.83
N PHE A 286 -21.28 -25.14 -28.39
CA PHE A 286 -20.72 -26.47 -28.37
C PHE A 286 -20.59 -26.92 -26.92
N LEU A 287 -21.39 -27.91 -26.52
CA LEU A 287 -21.31 -28.50 -25.19
C LEU A 287 -20.13 -29.47 -25.13
N LEU A 288 -19.26 -29.32 -24.15
CA LEU A 288 -18.11 -30.20 -23.91
C LEU A 288 -18.48 -31.35 -22.96
N ASP A 289 -17.71 -32.43 -23.02
CA ASP A 289 -17.81 -33.60 -22.11
C ASP A 289 -17.21 -33.34 -20.73
N TYR A 290 -17.21 -32.06 -20.28
CA TYR A 290 -16.85 -31.71 -18.91
C TYR A 290 -18.04 -31.95 -17.96
N PRO A 291 -17.86 -32.60 -16.77
CA PRO A 291 -16.60 -33.18 -16.29
C PRO A 291 -16.38 -34.61 -16.87
N ASN A 292 -15.22 -34.84 -17.45
CA ASN A 292 -14.78 -36.14 -17.88
C ASN A 292 -14.17 -36.97 -16.71
N VAL A 293 -13.71 -38.19 -16.98
CA VAL A 293 -13.17 -39.11 -15.97
C VAL A 293 -11.96 -38.50 -15.24
N GLU A 294 -11.14 -37.74 -15.94
CA GLU A 294 -9.94 -37.09 -15.35
C GLU A 294 -10.33 -35.93 -14.43
N ASP A 295 -11.29 -35.11 -14.83
CA ASP A 295 -11.85 -34.04 -14.00
C ASP A 295 -12.45 -34.59 -12.71
N GLN A 296 -13.19 -35.68 -12.82
CA GLN A 296 -13.78 -36.36 -11.66
C GLN A 296 -12.71 -36.88 -10.69
N ARG A 297 -11.61 -37.46 -11.21
CA ARG A 297 -10.48 -37.92 -10.37
C ARG A 297 -9.80 -36.72 -9.64
N ARG A 298 -9.56 -35.67 -10.36
CA ARG A 298 -8.98 -34.43 -9.75
C ARG A 298 -9.89 -33.85 -8.68
N PHE A 299 -11.19 -33.74 -8.96
CA PHE A 299 -12.16 -33.25 -8.00
C PHE A 299 -12.24 -34.11 -6.74
N GLN A 300 -12.31 -35.44 -6.88
CA GLN A 300 -12.32 -36.35 -5.74
C GLN A 300 -11.04 -36.29 -4.92
N SER A 301 -9.88 -36.14 -5.56
CA SER A 301 -8.61 -35.94 -4.89
C SER A 301 -8.60 -34.64 -4.08
N ALA A 302 -9.00 -33.53 -4.68
CA ALA A 302 -9.09 -32.22 -4.02
C ALA A 302 -10.05 -32.24 -2.83
N ARG A 303 -11.17 -32.97 -2.93
CA ARG A 303 -12.13 -33.13 -1.84
C ARG A 303 -11.55 -33.96 -0.68
N ARG A 304 -10.80 -35.02 -0.97
CA ARG A 304 -10.16 -35.86 0.06
C ARG A 304 -9.05 -35.14 0.82
N THR A 305 -8.33 -34.26 0.14
CA THR A 305 -7.24 -33.47 0.75
C THR A 305 -7.73 -32.20 1.45
N GLY A 306 -9.05 -31.88 1.39
CA GLY A 306 -9.58 -30.64 1.93
C GLY A 306 -9.22 -29.38 1.13
N ALA A 307 -8.70 -29.53 -0.09
CA ALA A 307 -8.33 -28.43 -0.97
C ALA A 307 -9.53 -27.66 -1.54
N ILE A 308 -10.73 -28.21 -1.39
CA ILE A 308 -12.01 -27.59 -1.77
C ILE A 308 -13.03 -27.78 -0.65
N PRO A 309 -14.10 -26.94 -0.57
CA PRO A 309 -15.16 -27.10 0.42
C PRO A 309 -15.80 -28.48 0.40
N ALA A 310 -16.12 -29.04 1.56
CA ALA A 310 -16.69 -30.39 1.67
C ALA A 310 -18.01 -30.55 0.89
N GLN A 311 -18.83 -29.47 0.83
CA GLN A 311 -20.12 -29.43 0.11
C GLN A 311 -19.97 -29.06 -1.37
N ALA A 312 -18.75 -28.82 -1.87
CA ALA A 312 -18.53 -28.45 -3.26
C ALA A 312 -19.05 -29.54 -4.23
N ARG A 313 -19.62 -29.11 -5.34
CA ARG A 313 -20.00 -29.96 -6.48
C ARG A 313 -19.00 -29.71 -7.61
N ILE A 314 -18.80 -30.70 -8.45
CA ILE A 314 -17.89 -30.59 -9.60
C ILE A 314 -18.43 -29.64 -10.68
N GLY A 315 -19.77 -29.53 -10.77
CA GLY A 315 -20.44 -28.76 -11.80
C GLY A 315 -20.46 -29.45 -13.17
N GLY A 316 -20.83 -28.69 -14.20
CA GLY A 316 -20.96 -29.19 -15.57
C GLY A 316 -21.31 -28.09 -16.56
N ASN A 317 -21.84 -28.47 -17.73
CA ASN A 317 -22.33 -27.53 -18.74
C ASN A 317 -21.28 -26.50 -19.22
N ILE A 318 -20.06 -26.93 -19.38
CA ILE A 318 -19.01 -26.09 -19.98
C ILE A 318 -19.23 -26.08 -21.50
N GLU A 319 -19.40 -24.89 -22.04
CA GLU A 319 -19.66 -24.64 -23.45
C GLU A 319 -18.65 -23.70 -24.08
N ILE A 320 -18.38 -23.88 -25.35
CA ILE A 320 -17.83 -22.85 -26.23
C ILE A 320 -19.03 -22.21 -26.92
N HIS A 321 -19.31 -20.92 -26.69
CA HIS A 321 -20.57 -20.32 -27.11
C HIS A 321 -20.38 -18.88 -27.64
N GLY A 322 -21.36 -18.42 -28.39
CA GLY A 322 -21.50 -17.02 -28.79
C GLY A 322 -22.04 -16.15 -27.65
N GLU A 323 -22.31 -14.90 -27.96
CA GLU A 323 -22.82 -13.92 -26.99
C GLU A 323 -24.21 -14.35 -26.50
N ALA A 324 -24.55 -14.05 -25.26
CA ALA A 324 -25.86 -14.26 -24.71
C ALA A 324 -26.85 -13.16 -25.14
N ASN A 325 -28.14 -13.43 -25.15
CA ASN A 325 -29.20 -12.44 -25.36
C ASN A 325 -29.24 -11.37 -24.20
N ARG A 326 -28.66 -11.68 -23.07
CA ARG A 326 -28.40 -10.73 -21.98
C ARG A 326 -26.92 -10.35 -22.00
N GLN A 327 -26.60 -9.09 -21.79
CA GLN A 327 -25.23 -8.58 -21.70
C GLN A 327 -24.50 -9.18 -20.47
N LEU A 328 -24.18 -10.47 -20.50
CA LEU A 328 -23.29 -11.08 -19.54
C LEU A 328 -21.85 -10.74 -19.94
N SER A 329 -21.22 -9.89 -19.18
CA SER A 329 -19.82 -9.48 -19.41
C SER A 329 -18.82 -10.60 -19.07
N GLN A 330 -19.24 -11.64 -18.36
CA GLN A 330 -18.39 -12.74 -17.86
C GLN A 330 -19.15 -14.06 -17.82
N THR A 331 -18.41 -15.17 -17.92
CA THR A 331 -18.96 -16.53 -17.83
C THR A 331 -18.54 -17.22 -16.51
N LEU A 332 -19.26 -18.29 -16.13
CA LEU A 332 -18.93 -19.13 -14.96
C LEU A 332 -17.92 -20.26 -15.29
N GLY A 333 -17.18 -20.12 -16.41
CA GLY A 333 -16.16 -21.09 -16.83
C GLY A 333 -16.21 -21.44 -18.32
N CYS A 334 -17.26 -21.04 -19.03
CA CYS A 334 -17.39 -21.25 -20.49
C CYS A 334 -16.38 -20.40 -21.28
N VAL A 335 -16.17 -20.76 -22.54
CA VAL A 335 -15.36 -20.05 -23.50
C VAL A 335 -16.26 -19.27 -24.45
N MET A 336 -16.25 -17.94 -24.39
CA MET A 336 -17.17 -17.11 -25.17
C MET A 336 -16.44 -16.43 -26.33
N LEU A 337 -17.09 -16.45 -27.50
CA LEU A 337 -16.72 -15.79 -28.73
C LEU A 337 -17.76 -14.74 -29.13
N THR A 338 -17.44 -13.89 -30.10
CA THR A 338 -18.48 -13.10 -30.77
C THR A 338 -19.34 -13.98 -31.65
N ASN A 339 -20.61 -13.57 -31.90
CA ASN A 339 -21.55 -14.34 -32.73
C ASN A 339 -20.98 -14.62 -34.14
N ARG A 340 -20.28 -13.65 -34.74
CA ARG A 340 -19.63 -13.83 -36.04
C ARG A 340 -18.55 -14.93 -36.03
N GLN A 341 -17.74 -14.98 -34.98
CA GLN A 341 -16.72 -16.02 -34.81
C GLN A 341 -17.35 -17.38 -34.56
N MET A 342 -18.43 -17.40 -33.78
CA MET A 342 -19.18 -18.61 -33.54
C MET A 342 -19.82 -19.18 -34.83
N ASP A 343 -20.33 -18.31 -35.71
CA ASP A 343 -20.84 -18.73 -37.04
C ASP A 343 -19.73 -19.36 -37.90
N ALA A 344 -18.52 -18.86 -37.84
CA ALA A 344 -17.38 -19.43 -38.54
C ALA A 344 -17.05 -20.85 -38.03
N LEU A 345 -17.01 -21.02 -36.71
CA LEU A 345 -16.74 -22.30 -36.07
C LEU A 345 -17.88 -23.31 -36.31
N PHE A 346 -19.13 -22.85 -36.33
CA PHE A 346 -20.31 -23.68 -36.45
C PHE A 346 -20.37 -24.45 -37.79
N ARG A 347 -19.67 -23.97 -38.83
CA ARG A 347 -19.56 -24.63 -40.14
C ARG A 347 -18.56 -25.78 -40.14
N GLU A 348 -17.68 -25.85 -39.14
CA GLU A 348 -16.51 -26.71 -39.11
C GLU A 348 -16.59 -27.76 -38.01
N VAL A 349 -17.25 -27.42 -36.90
CA VAL A 349 -17.24 -28.18 -35.66
C VAL A 349 -18.49 -29.03 -35.54
N GLU A 350 -18.30 -30.31 -35.29
CA GLU A 350 -19.38 -31.28 -35.09
C GLU A 350 -19.24 -32.03 -33.76
N ALA A 351 -20.23 -32.84 -33.40
CA ALA A 351 -20.13 -33.76 -32.28
C ALA A 351 -18.96 -34.74 -32.48
N GLY A 352 -18.13 -34.94 -31.48
CA GLY A 352 -16.89 -35.71 -31.55
C GLY A 352 -15.65 -34.87 -31.79
N THR A 353 -15.75 -33.62 -32.25
CA THR A 353 -14.59 -32.73 -32.45
C THR A 353 -13.77 -32.60 -31.16
N PRO A 354 -12.43 -32.89 -31.18
CA PRO A 354 -11.58 -32.71 -30.03
C PRO A 354 -11.39 -31.25 -29.67
N VAL A 355 -11.38 -30.99 -28.37
CA VAL A 355 -11.13 -29.65 -27.79
C VAL A 355 -10.10 -29.78 -26.69
N THR A 356 -8.94 -29.15 -26.83
CA THR A 356 -7.94 -29.08 -25.77
C THR A 356 -7.89 -27.69 -25.19
N ILE A 357 -8.01 -27.58 -23.88
CA ILE A 357 -7.92 -26.33 -23.13
C ILE A 357 -6.70 -26.42 -22.21
N VAL A 358 -5.76 -25.51 -22.36
CA VAL A 358 -4.50 -25.47 -21.59
C VAL A 358 -4.25 -24.10 -21.00
N GLY A 359 -3.44 -24.04 -19.93
CA GLY A 359 -3.01 -22.78 -19.33
C GLY A 359 -2.14 -21.97 -20.27
N ALA A 360 -1.01 -22.52 -20.68
CA ALA A 360 -0.02 -21.88 -21.54
C ALA A 360 0.71 -22.91 -22.43
N ILE A 361 1.43 -22.41 -23.46
CA ILE A 361 2.31 -23.22 -24.30
C ILE A 361 3.72 -22.62 -24.39
N ASP A 362 3.97 -21.52 -23.72
CA ASP A 362 5.24 -20.83 -23.59
C ASP A 362 5.55 -20.61 -22.11
N VAL A 363 6.82 -20.69 -21.71
CA VAL A 363 7.25 -20.42 -20.35
C VAL A 363 7.13 -18.92 -20.05
N ASP A 364 7.47 -18.06 -21.04
CA ASP A 364 7.38 -16.61 -20.94
C ASP A 364 5.97 -16.09 -21.29
N ASN A 365 4.95 -16.79 -20.83
CA ASN A 365 3.58 -16.39 -21.07
C ASN A 365 3.18 -15.18 -20.21
N ARG A 366 2.11 -14.48 -20.63
CA ARG A 366 1.65 -13.25 -19.98
C ARG A 366 1.39 -13.41 -18.48
N VAL A 367 0.88 -14.57 -18.04
CA VAL A 367 0.59 -14.82 -16.61
C VAL A 367 1.89 -14.92 -15.84
N ALA A 368 2.85 -15.71 -16.31
CA ALA A 368 4.18 -15.86 -15.70
C ALA A 368 4.92 -14.51 -15.57
N VAL A 369 4.90 -13.71 -16.64
CA VAL A 369 5.51 -12.36 -16.64
C VAL A 369 4.88 -11.46 -15.59
N VAL A 370 3.55 -11.46 -15.47
CA VAL A 370 2.84 -10.64 -14.47
C VAL A 370 3.17 -11.11 -13.04
N LEU A 371 3.24 -12.42 -12.79
CA LEU A 371 3.60 -12.96 -11.48
C LEU A 371 5.02 -12.54 -11.07
N ALA A 372 5.99 -12.68 -11.97
CA ALA A 372 7.36 -12.23 -11.72
C ALA A 372 7.45 -10.73 -11.41
N GLN A 373 6.62 -9.91 -12.07
CA GLN A 373 6.55 -8.48 -11.77
C GLN A 373 5.86 -8.16 -10.43
N LEU A 374 4.98 -9.01 -9.93
CA LEU A 374 4.39 -8.84 -8.60
C LEU A 374 5.42 -9.11 -7.50
N ASP A 375 6.30 -10.10 -7.67
CA ASP A 375 7.39 -10.41 -6.74
C ASP A 375 8.47 -9.30 -6.72
N GLN A 376 8.93 -8.83 -7.88
CA GLN A 376 9.96 -7.79 -7.98
C GLN A 376 9.53 -6.44 -7.41
N SER A 377 8.24 -6.18 -7.26
CA SER A 377 7.77 -4.92 -6.67
C SER A 377 8.00 -4.82 -5.15
N ASP A 378 8.43 -5.89 -4.50
CA ASP A 378 8.78 -5.91 -3.09
C ASP A 378 10.27 -5.60 -2.84
N ASP A 379 11.17 -5.98 -3.76
CA ASP A 379 12.62 -5.74 -3.64
C ASP A 379 13.02 -4.26 -3.75
N ASP A 380 12.36 -3.47 -4.60
CA ASP A 380 12.69 -2.04 -4.79
C ASP A 380 12.33 -1.13 -3.58
N THR A 381 11.71 -1.67 -2.52
CA THR A 381 11.25 -0.90 -1.36
C THR A 381 11.90 -1.31 -0.05
N ASP A 382 12.54 -2.47 0.01
CA ASP A 382 13.13 -2.98 1.27
C ASP A 382 14.49 -2.33 1.59
N GLU A 383 15.25 -1.88 0.58
CA GLU A 383 16.52 -1.16 0.83
C GLU A 383 16.30 0.25 1.41
N GLU A 384 15.23 0.97 1.01
CA GLU A 384 14.92 2.28 1.61
C GLU A 384 14.11 2.17 2.92
N GLY A 385 13.34 1.10 3.11
CA GLY A 385 12.58 0.84 4.35
C GLY A 385 13.47 0.42 5.50
N ALA A 386 14.51 -0.34 5.25
CA ALA A 386 15.49 -0.78 6.22
C ALA A 386 16.37 0.40 6.73
N ALA A 387 16.74 1.32 5.83
CA ALA A 387 17.53 2.50 6.19
C ALA A 387 16.78 3.47 7.13
N LEU A 388 15.43 3.48 7.11
CA LEU A 388 14.62 4.30 8.01
C LEU A 388 14.34 3.65 9.38
N LEU A 389 14.55 2.33 9.50
CA LEU A 389 14.42 1.59 10.76
C LEU A 389 15.74 1.63 11.55
N ASP A 390 16.89 1.62 10.88
CA ASP A 390 18.20 1.71 11.52
C ASP A 390 18.46 3.10 12.14
N ASP A 391 17.88 4.16 11.58
CA ASP A 391 18.03 5.52 12.11
C ASP A 391 17.21 5.77 13.39
N GLN A 392 16.13 4.99 13.62
CA GLN A 392 15.32 5.07 14.84
C GLN A 392 15.86 4.19 15.98
N THR A 393 16.47 3.05 15.68
CA THR A 393 17.10 2.20 16.69
C THR A 393 18.40 2.82 17.21
N ALA A 394 19.14 3.54 16.37
CA ALA A 394 20.33 4.26 16.80
C ALA A 394 20.03 5.49 17.70
N ALA A 395 18.85 6.09 17.57
CA ALA A 395 18.42 7.19 18.43
C ALA A 395 17.93 6.71 19.81
N ASP A 396 17.25 5.56 19.86
CA ASP A 396 16.75 4.96 21.11
C ASP A 396 17.87 4.30 21.94
N GLU A 397 18.91 3.74 21.31
CA GLU A 397 20.07 3.16 22.01
C GLU A 397 21.00 4.25 22.60
N ALA A 398 21.08 5.42 21.99
CA ALA A 398 21.90 6.54 22.50
C ALA A 398 21.31 7.18 23.77
N ASP A 399 20.00 7.09 23.99
CA ASP A 399 19.32 7.64 25.20
C ASP A 399 19.38 6.69 26.40
N VAL A 400 19.62 5.38 26.19
CA VAL A 400 19.70 4.38 27.27
C VAL A 400 21.11 4.31 27.88
N GLU A 401 22.16 4.72 27.18
CA GLU A 401 23.53 4.72 27.72
C GLU A 401 23.92 5.99 28.51
N GLN A 402 23.02 6.99 28.60
CA GLN A 402 23.25 8.24 29.37
C GLN A 402 22.31 8.41 30.59
N SER A 403 21.65 7.35 31.05
CA SER A 403 20.81 7.40 32.27
C SER A 403 21.47 6.68 33.44
#